data_7b9fa85117c448294383b6022cf3e2ca
#
_entry.id   7b9fa85117c448294383b6022cf3e2ca
#
_cell.length_a   1.000
_cell.length_b   1.000
_cell.length_c   1.000
_cell.angle_alpha   90.00
_cell.angle_beta   90.00
_cell.angle_gamma   90.00
#
_symmetry.space_group_name_H-M   'P 1'
#
loop_
_entity.id
_entity.type
_entity.pdbx_description
1 polymer ?
#
loop_
_entity_poly.entity_id
_entity_poly.type
_entity_poly.pdbx_seq_one_letter_code
_entity_poly.pdbx_strand_id
1 'polypeptide(L)'
;VSWAPIMGNSYYRNMTSWNDGPTPYGCANTQDNLTIITSQNGFTYRADDYTETMDAGTYPLTNSFSMDGVITTNIDKDAFKYTAAQDVSFHMDVVPFNVGANYIGANLDIKIMLYNGNTLVRTYDPPSTMSVSIDTILSAGTYYWVVDGTGNSNTGNYGSLGSYTMTGFNGPLPIHSVTLNGTTDKNKHALSWNIVADEPIKSQVVEISYDGIIFKPLSSFNSSTKAFSYIPYNNGMLYYRLKVTSVIDQTAFSNIVVLKASGKTDKLFAVSTLVQHEITVNAFDNFQYRLSDANGRLIAIGNGTTGMNRINVNNKPGGLYILQLFNNNERQTERIIKQ
;
A
#
# COMPACT_ATOMS: atom_id res chain seq x y z
N VAL A 1 -2.07 0.82 30.57
CA VAL A 1 -0.97 0.06 31.18
C VAL A 1 -1.19 0.01 32.67
N SER A 2 -1.07 -1.17 33.31
CA SER A 2 -1.08 -1.31 34.74
C SER A 2 0.36 -1.37 35.30
N TRP A 3 0.58 -0.80 36.47
CA TRP A 3 1.89 -0.62 37.02
C TRP A 3 1.97 -1.01 38.50
N ALA A 4 3.13 -1.46 38.95
CA ALA A 4 3.51 -1.55 40.32
C ALA A 4 5.02 -1.32 40.49
N PRO A 5 5.47 -0.73 41.62
CA PRO A 5 6.91 -0.57 41.89
C PRO A 5 7.58 -1.93 42.05
N ILE A 6 8.82 -2.06 41.60
CA ILE A 6 9.59 -3.32 41.65
C ILE A 6 9.76 -3.87 43.10
N MET A 7 9.78 -3.01 44.09
CA MET A 7 9.79 -3.37 45.49
C MET A 7 8.40 -3.61 46.09
N GLY A 8 7.34 -3.61 45.27
CA GLY A 8 5.97 -3.85 45.67
C GLY A 8 5.45 -5.21 45.21
N ASN A 9 4.11 -5.34 45.17
CA ASN A 9 3.43 -6.53 44.69
C ASN A 9 3.03 -6.33 43.24
N SER A 10 3.71 -6.99 42.30
CA SER A 10 3.55 -6.84 40.87
C SER A 10 2.88 -8.03 40.15
N TYR A 11 2.38 -9.05 40.87
CA TYR A 11 1.87 -10.30 40.29
C TYR A 11 0.81 -10.15 39.18
N TYR A 12 0.05 -9.07 39.19
CA TYR A 12 -1.03 -8.83 38.23
C TYR A 12 -0.83 -7.54 37.47
N ARG A 13 0.43 -7.10 37.29
CA ARG A 13 0.77 -5.88 36.58
C ARG A 13 1.67 -6.21 35.40
N ASN A 14 1.41 -5.55 34.27
CA ASN A 14 2.23 -5.75 33.09
C ASN A 14 3.51 -4.92 33.10
N MET A 15 3.53 -3.75 33.77
CA MET A 15 4.71 -2.94 33.95
C MET A 15 5.22 -3.00 35.41
N THR A 16 6.52 -3.21 35.59
CA THR A 16 7.20 -3.03 36.88
C THR A 16 8.41 -2.16 36.67
N SER A 17 8.59 -1.15 37.51
CA SER A 17 9.75 -0.27 37.41
C SER A 17 10.22 0.23 38.79
N TRP A 18 11.40 0.78 38.84
CA TRP A 18 11.85 1.58 39.97
C TRP A 18 11.01 2.84 40.07
N ASN A 19 10.77 3.31 41.28
CA ASN A 19 10.04 4.53 41.57
C ASN A 19 10.73 5.28 42.67
N ASP A 20 10.84 6.60 42.55
CA ASP A 20 11.44 7.49 43.51
C ASP A 20 10.44 8.06 44.53
N GLY A 21 9.13 7.71 44.40
CA GLY A 21 8.00 8.26 45.17
C GLY A 21 7.78 9.75 44.94
N PRO A 22 6.67 10.32 45.34
CA PRO A 22 5.42 9.68 45.76
C PRO A 22 4.65 9.08 44.58
N THR A 23 3.73 8.17 44.85
CA THR A 23 2.84 7.59 43.82
C THR A 23 1.38 8.00 44.04
N PRO A 24 0.51 7.92 43.00
CA PRO A 24 -0.93 8.17 43.17
C PRO A 24 -1.61 7.25 44.18
N TYR A 25 -0.96 6.15 44.55
CA TYR A 25 -1.52 5.11 45.45
C TYR A 25 -0.93 5.17 46.88
N GLY A 26 -0.20 6.23 47.22
CA GLY A 26 -0.02 6.60 48.58
C GLY A 26 1.34 6.33 49.25
N CYS A 27 2.45 6.70 48.70
CA CYS A 27 3.67 6.90 49.46
C CYS A 27 4.07 8.38 49.39
N ALA A 28 4.16 9.03 50.52
CA ALA A 28 4.58 10.43 50.59
C ALA A 28 6.12 10.60 50.68
N ASN A 29 6.85 9.52 50.89
CA ASN A 29 8.31 9.55 51.01
C ASN A 29 8.95 9.43 49.62
N THR A 30 10.02 10.15 49.42
CA THR A 30 10.90 10.06 48.25
C THR A 30 12.14 9.28 48.58
N GLN A 31 12.59 8.43 47.66
CA GLN A 31 13.86 7.70 47.75
C GLN A 31 14.42 7.49 46.36
N ASP A 32 15.59 8.00 46.11
CA ASP A 32 16.28 7.76 44.82
C ASP A 32 16.93 6.37 44.82
N ASN A 33 16.11 5.37 44.46
CA ASN A 33 16.53 3.97 44.42
C ASN A 33 17.65 3.72 43.42
N LEU A 34 17.62 4.38 42.27
CA LEU A 34 18.62 4.18 41.20
C LEU A 34 19.99 4.71 41.65
N THR A 35 20.04 5.88 42.28
CA THR A 35 21.28 6.39 42.89
C THR A 35 21.79 5.48 43.98
N ILE A 36 20.95 4.94 44.87
CA ILE A 36 21.36 3.99 45.88
C ILE A 36 21.97 2.73 45.30
N ILE A 37 21.31 2.14 44.31
CA ILE A 37 21.75 0.90 43.64
C ILE A 37 23.09 1.13 42.96
N THR A 38 23.26 2.24 42.26
CA THR A 38 24.46 2.51 41.44
C THR A 38 25.65 3.05 42.30
N SER A 39 25.40 3.65 43.44
CA SER A 39 26.47 4.21 44.29
C SER A 39 26.84 3.33 45.48
N GLN A 40 25.92 2.50 46.01
CA GLN A 40 26.13 1.78 47.27
C GLN A 40 26.15 0.26 47.09
N ASN A 41 25.51 -0.28 46.03
CA ASN A 41 25.36 -1.72 45.87
C ASN A 41 26.28 -2.33 44.82
N GLY A 42 27.20 -1.55 44.25
CA GLY A 42 28.22 -2.02 43.31
C GLY A 42 27.71 -2.30 41.89
N PHE A 43 26.51 -1.87 41.58
CA PHE A 43 25.97 -1.92 40.22
C PHE A 43 26.26 -0.61 39.50
N THR A 44 26.23 -0.63 38.15
CA THR A 44 26.33 0.55 37.30
C THR A 44 25.17 0.55 36.32
N TYR A 45 24.88 1.71 35.72
CA TYR A 45 24.05 1.75 34.53
C TYR A 45 24.74 0.98 33.39
N ARG A 46 23.96 0.45 32.50
CA ARG A 46 24.47 -0.05 31.20
C ARG A 46 25.11 1.11 30.44
N ALA A 47 26.06 0.80 29.58
CA ALA A 47 26.60 1.79 28.67
C ALA A 47 25.52 2.23 27.70
N ASP A 48 25.47 3.52 27.42
CA ASP A 48 24.66 4.11 26.36
C ASP A 48 25.12 3.58 24.99
N ASP A 49 24.18 3.28 24.10
CA ASP A 49 24.45 2.66 22.79
C ASP A 49 24.19 3.60 21.61
N TYR A 50 23.32 4.59 21.74
CA TYR A 50 23.09 5.60 20.70
C TYR A 50 23.12 7.01 21.28
N THR A 51 23.51 7.97 20.45
CA THR A 51 23.60 9.38 20.86
C THR A 51 22.22 10.05 20.83
N GLU A 52 22.00 10.96 21.80
CA GLU A 52 20.83 11.86 21.81
C GLU A 52 20.96 13.04 20.82
N THR A 53 22.14 13.26 20.22
CA THR A 53 22.38 14.40 19.34
C THR A 53 21.81 14.18 17.93
N MET A 54 21.19 15.24 17.40
CA MET A 54 20.60 15.25 16.06
C MET A 54 21.54 15.98 15.08
N ASP A 55 22.58 15.30 14.64
CA ASP A 55 23.62 15.86 13.76
C ASP A 55 24.09 14.89 12.67
N ALA A 56 25.28 15.13 12.13
CA ALA A 56 25.87 14.27 11.11
C ALA A 56 26.30 12.89 11.65
N GLY A 57 26.56 12.78 12.95
CA GLY A 57 27.00 11.55 13.63
C GLY A 57 25.84 10.67 14.07
N THR A 58 24.61 11.14 14.02
CA THR A 58 23.40 10.36 14.38
C THR A 58 23.31 9.10 13.54
N TYR A 59 22.98 7.97 14.19
CA TYR A 59 22.87 6.66 13.51
C TYR A 59 21.88 6.69 12.35
N PRO A 60 22.33 6.33 11.11
CA PRO A 60 21.48 6.41 9.93
C PRO A 60 20.57 5.19 9.80
N LEU A 61 19.27 5.42 9.60
CA LEU A 61 18.31 4.39 9.20
C LEU A 61 18.37 4.16 7.69
N THR A 62 18.35 2.89 7.32
CA THR A 62 18.23 2.44 5.93
C THR A 62 16.76 2.23 5.52
N ASN A 63 16.52 1.83 4.27
CA ASN A 63 15.15 1.60 3.77
C ASN A 63 14.41 0.47 4.46
N SER A 64 15.13 -0.45 5.09
CA SER A 64 14.57 -1.45 6.01
C SER A 64 15.56 -1.62 7.13
N PHE A 65 15.11 -1.59 8.36
CA PHE A 65 15.96 -1.67 9.52
C PHE A 65 15.35 -2.54 10.60
N SER A 66 16.23 -3.19 11.37
CA SER A 66 15.92 -3.93 12.59
C SER A 66 17.11 -3.79 13.51
N MET A 67 16.90 -3.27 14.70
CA MET A 67 17.95 -3.02 15.69
C MET A 67 17.40 -3.07 17.09
N ASP A 68 18.29 -3.30 18.02
CA ASP A 68 18.02 -3.22 19.45
C ASP A 68 18.66 -1.94 20.01
N GLY A 69 18.07 -1.39 21.07
CA GLY A 69 18.59 -0.27 21.81
C GLY A 69 18.28 -0.35 23.28
N VAL A 70 18.83 0.57 24.09
CA VAL A 70 18.60 0.61 25.54
C VAL A 70 18.54 2.03 26.07
N ILE A 71 17.41 2.39 26.62
CA ILE A 71 17.30 3.61 27.46
C ILE A 71 17.91 3.30 28.83
N THR A 72 19.07 3.87 29.10
CA THR A 72 19.90 3.53 30.29
C THR A 72 19.56 4.37 31.51
N THR A 73 19.18 5.63 31.32
CA THR A 73 18.78 6.57 32.37
C THR A 73 17.52 7.33 31.99
N ASN A 74 16.90 8.01 32.92
CA ASN A 74 15.71 8.82 32.67
C ASN A 74 15.95 10.12 31.87
N ILE A 75 17.20 10.41 31.53
CA ILE A 75 17.59 11.53 30.66
C ILE A 75 18.16 11.06 29.34
N ASP A 76 18.42 9.77 29.22
CA ASP A 76 18.92 9.12 28.04
C ASP A 76 17.87 9.10 26.91
N LYS A 77 18.34 9.27 25.68
CA LYS A 77 17.52 9.25 24.44
C LYS A 77 18.35 8.76 23.28
N ASP A 78 17.78 7.93 22.47
CA ASP A 78 18.41 7.38 21.27
C ASP A 78 17.89 8.08 20.02
N ALA A 79 18.76 8.79 19.32
CA ALA A 79 18.44 9.47 18.08
C ALA A 79 18.85 8.66 16.85
N PHE A 80 17.96 8.60 15.86
CA PHE A 80 18.15 7.93 14.58
C PHE A 80 17.84 8.88 13.46
N LYS A 81 18.71 8.93 12.42
CA LYS A 81 18.56 9.81 11.28
C LYS A 81 18.00 9.07 10.07
N TYR A 82 17.00 9.62 9.45
CA TYR A 82 16.46 9.17 8.18
C TYR A 82 16.43 10.30 7.15
N THR A 83 16.92 10.04 5.94
CA THR A 83 16.88 11.02 4.85
C THR A 83 15.98 10.52 3.72
N ALA A 84 14.87 11.20 3.51
CA ALA A 84 13.95 10.97 2.41
C ALA A 84 14.39 11.79 1.19
N ALA A 85 14.74 11.12 0.08
CA ALA A 85 15.09 11.80 -1.17
C ALA A 85 13.85 12.32 -1.92
N GLN A 86 12.68 11.76 -1.64
CA GLN A 86 11.37 12.11 -2.18
C GLN A 86 10.30 11.79 -1.13
N ASP A 87 9.05 12.07 -1.40
CA ASP A 87 7.96 11.67 -0.54
C ASP A 87 7.90 10.14 -0.43
N VAL A 88 7.77 9.64 0.80
CA VAL A 88 7.88 8.21 1.12
C VAL A 88 6.93 7.82 2.22
N SER A 89 6.30 6.65 2.10
CA SER A 89 5.61 5.98 3.20
C SER A 89 6.65 5.42 4.16
N PHE A 90 6.52 5.70 5.44
CA PHE A 90 7.43 5.27 6.50
C PHE A 90 6.66 4.53 7.58
N HIS A 91 7.09 3.31 7.85
CA HIS A 91 6.56 2.48 8.94
C HIS A 91 7.67 2.19 9.96
N MET A 92 7.32 2.25 11.25
CA MET A 92 8.22 1.92 12.34
C MET A 92 7.45 1.37 13.53
N ASP A 93 7.91 0.23 14.06
CA ASP A 93 7.49 -0.34 15.32
C ASP A 93 8.64 -0.28 16.32
N VAL A 94 8.37 0.22 17.52
CA VAL A 94 9.33 0.21 18.64
C VAL A 94 8.66 -0.47 19.83
N VAL A 95 9.26 -1.58 20.26
CA VAL A 95 8.67 -2.48 21.25
C VAL A 95 9.64 -2.67 22.41
N PRO A 96 9.24 -2.40 23.67
CA PRO A 96 10.09 -2.63 24.82
C PRO A 96 10.34 -4.12 25.03
N PHE A 97 11.50 -4.47 25.56
CA PHE A 97 11.76 -5.85 25.98
C PHE A 97 10.66 -6.31 26.95
N ASN A 98 10.10 -7.47 26.69
CA ASN A 98 9.06 -8.07 27.52
C ASN A 98 9.18 -9.60 27.47
N VAL A 99 8.53 -10.29 28.40
CA VAL A 99 8.61 -11.75 28.53
C VAL A 99 7.27 -12.44 28.19
N GLY A 100 6.28 -11.70 27.74
CA GLY A 100 4.98 -12.27 27.38
C GLY A 100 3.98 -11.25 26.85
N ALA A 101 2.76 -11.72 26.58
CA ALA A 101 1.69 -10.90 26.03
C ALA A 101 1.38 -9.68 26.92
N ASN A 102 0.89 -8.58 26.30
CA ASN A 102 0.55 -7.33 26.97
C ASN A 102 1.73 -6.69 27.73
N TYR A 103 2.95 -6.86 27.22
CA TYR A 103 4.19 -6.30 27.76
C TYR A 103 4.55 -6.77 29.18
N ILE A 104 4.13 -8.00 29.56
CA ILE A 104 4.48 -8.56 30.86
C ILE A 104 6.01 -8.57 31.02
N GLY A 105 6.49 -7.97 32.13
CA GLY A 105 7.90 -7.84 32.47
C GLY A 105 8.62 -6.68 31.77
N ALA A 106 7.93 -5.83 31.02
CA ALA A 106 8.54 -4.61 30.50
C ALA A 106 8.65 -3.53 31.59
N ASN A 107 9.72 -2.73 31.51
CA ASN A 107 9.95 -1.58 32.38
C ASN A 107 9.88 -0.26 31.63
N LEU A 108 10.22 -0.28 30.34
CA LEU A 108 10.28 0.90 29.48
C LEU A 108 8.92 1.16 28.85
N ASP A 109 8.37 2.35 29.08
CA ASP A 109 7.22 2.91 28.39
C ASP A 109 7.74 3.87 27.32
N ILE A 110 7.56 3.52 26.04
CA ILE A 110 8.23 4.15 24.91
C ILE A 110 7.45 5.37 24.42
N LYS A 111 8.18 6.46 24.24
CA LYS A 111 7.76 7.67 23.53
C LYS A 111 8.70 7.93 22.35
N ILE A 112 8.16 8.30 21.22
CA ILE A 112 8.91 8.66 20.01
C ILE A 112 8.65 10.11 19.66
N MET A 113 9.71 10.85 19.40
CA MET A 113 9.63 12.22 18.90
C MET A 113 10.20 12.27 17.49
N LEU A 114 9.43 12.85 16.55
CA LEU A 114 9.83 13.08 15.17
C LEU A 114 10.23 14.54 14.98
N TYR A 115 11.43 14.76 14.49
CA TYR A 115 11.93 16.07 14.11
C TYR A 115 12.19 16.15 12.59
N ASN A 116 11.95 17.32 12.02
CA ASN A 116 12.44 17.69 10.68
C ASN A 116 13.56 18.72 10.89
N GLY A 117 14.80 18.33 10.61
CA GLY A 117 15.95 19.05 11.13
C GLY A 117 15.86 19.19 12.65
N ASN A 118 15.89 20.41 13.18
CA ASN A 118 15.78 20.68 14.62
C ASN A 118 14.34 21.02 15.07
N THR A 119 13.36 20.93 14.20
CA THR A 119 11.96 21.28 14.51
C THR A 119 11.17 20.03 14.89
N LEU A 120 10.61 19.98 16.11
CA LEU A 120 9.71 18.93 16.54
C LEU A 120 8.44 18.98 15.68
N VAL A 121 8.18 17.90 14.94
CA VAL A 121 7.01 17.75 14.06
C VAL A 121 5.87 17.05 14.80
N ARG A 122 6.21 15.96 15.53
CA ARG A 122 5.21 15.12 16.19
C ARG A 122 5.80 14.33 17.34
N THR A 123 4.97 14.07 18.35
CA THR A 123 5.24 13.13 19.43
C THR A 123 4.23 11.98 19.35
N TYR A 124 4.72 10.76 19.49
CA TYR A 124 3.94 9.53 19.55
C TYR A 124 4.13 8.96 20.98
N ASP A 125 3.07 9.01 21.76
CA ASP A 125 3.03 8.59 23.17
C ASP A 125 1.64 8.00 23.45
N PRO A 126 1.37 6.77 23.02
CA PRO A 126 0.06 6.16 23.13
C PRO A 126 -0.23 5.72 24.57
N PRO A 127 -1.26 6.25 25.26
CA PRO A 127 -1.47 6.05 26.69
C PRO A 127 -1.89 4.63 27.08
N SER A 128 -2.25 3.78 26.12
CA SER A 128 -2.78 2.44 26.36
C SER A 128 -1.79 1.31 26.09
N THR A 129 -0.60 1.62 25.57
CA THR A 129 0.44 0.64 25.22
C THR A 129 1.81 1.17 25.62
N MET A 130 2.76 0.28 25.85
CA MET A 130 4.17 0.62 26.11
C MET A 130 5.01 0.62 24.84
N SER A 131 4.46 0.17 23.72
CA SER A 131 5.09 0.20 22.40
C SER A 131 4.52 1.33 21.56
N VAL A 132 5.27 1.74 20.54
CA VAL A 132 4.84 2.72 19.56
C VAL A 132 4.87 2.09 18.18
N SER A 133 3.77 2.20 17.44
CA SER A 133 3.65 1.84 16.03
C SER A 133 3.31 3.09 15.23
N ILE A 134 4.06 3.34 14.18
CA ILE A 134 3.98 4.56 13.38
C ILE A 134 3.80 4.20 11.91
N ASP A 135 2.74 4.73 11.32
CA ASP A 135 2.54 4.84 9.88
C ASP A 135 2.42 6.31 9.52
N THR A 136 3.30 6.80 8.66
CA THR A 136 3.31 8.21 8.26
C THR A 136 3.87 8.40 6.86
N ILE A 137 3.60 9.56 6.28
CA ILE A 137 4.23 10.01 5.05
C ILE A 137 5.25 11.07 5.41
N LEU A 138 6.47 10.89 4.93
CA LEU A 138 7.56 11.86 5.05
C LEU A 138 7.81 12.49 3.69
N SER A 139 7.77 13.81 3.62
CA SER A 139 8.20 14.53 2.43
C SER A 139 9.72 14.49 2.27
N ALA A 140 10.24 14.86 1.10
CA ALA A 140 11.69 14.97 0.91
C ALA A 140 12.32 15.83 2.02
N GLY A 141 13.33 15.30 2.72
CA GLY A 141 13.97 15.99 3.85
C GLY A 141 14.79 15.07 4.74
N THR A 142 15.40 15.66 5.78
CA THR A 142 16.15 14.93 6.79
C THR A 142 15.38 14.96 8.11
N TYR A 143 15.09 13.77 8.62
CA TYR A 143 14.30 13.55 9.83
C TYR A 143 15.14 12.88 10.91
N TYR A 144 14.78 13.18 12.15
CA TYR A 144 15.34 12.48 13.31
C TYR A 144 14.20 11.88 14.13
N TRP A 145 14.35 10.59 14.43
CA TRP A 145 13.49 9.84 15.30
C TRP A 145 14.18 9.67 16.63
N VAL A 146 13.59 10.16 17.70
CA VAL A 146 14.18 10.13 19.04
C VAL A 146 13.33 9.23 19.92
N VAL A 147 13.91 8.11 20.33
CA VAL A 147 13.34 7.17 21.32
C VAL A 147 13.63 7.69 22.70
N ASP A 148 12.65 7.68 23.57
CA ASP A 148 12.72 8.18 24.94
C ASP A 148 11.82 7.32 25.85
N GLY A 149 12.18 7.19 27.13
CA GLY A 149 11.32 6.63 28.15
C GLY A 149 10.33 7.66 28.68
N THR A 150 9.07 7.31 28.79
CA THR A 150 8.04 8.20 29.35
C THR A 150 7.38 7.61 30.59
N GLY A 151 6.70 8.45 31.35
CA GLY A 151 5.79 8.02 32.39
C GLY A 151 4.38 7.76 31.85
N ASN A 152 3.53 7.24 32.70
CA ASN A 152 2.12 7.06 32.42
C ASN A 152 1.26 7.60 33.58
N SER A 153 -0.05 7.31 33.58
CA SER A 153 -0.97 7.78 34.62
C SER A 153 -0.64 7.28 36.04
N ASN A 154 0.26 6.30 36.16
CA ASN A 154 0.59 5.64 37.44
C ASN A 154 1.99 5.99 37.95
N THR A 155 2.93 6.37 37.11
CA THR A 155 4.33 6.63 37.45
C THR A 155 4.95 7.65 36.49
N GLY A 156 5.94 8.41 36.96
CA GLY A 156 6.79 9.25 36.14
C GLY A 156 7.75 8.43 35.26
N ASN A 157 8.62 9.11 34.53
CA ASN A 157 9.64 8.48 33.68
C ASN A 157 10.89 7.98 34.45
N TYR A 158 10.98 8.18 35.74
CA TYR A 158 12.16 7.85 36.56
C TYR A 158 12.65 6.42 36.37
N GLY A 159 11.75 5.46 36.38
CA GLY A 159 12.05 4.04 36.20
C GLY A 159 11.67 3.49 34.84
N SER A 160 11.35 4.34 33.86
CA SER A 160 11.02 3.93 32.48
C SER A 160 12.29 3.70 31.68
N LEU A 161 13.01 2.65 32.03
CA LEU A 161 14.35 2.29 31.55
C LEU A 161 14.31 0.86 31.02
N GLY A 162 15.12 0.56 29.99
CA GLY A 162 15.25 -0.82 29.50
C GLY A 162 15.54 -0.93 28.03
N SER A 163 15.73 -2.17 27.61
CA SER A 163 15.97 -2.48 26.20
C SER A 163 14.69 -2.41 25.40
N TYR A 164 14.86 -2.11 24.11
CA TYR A 164 13.79 -2.15 23.11
C TYR A 164 14.31 -2.72 21.81
N THR A 165 13.40 -3.16 20.97
CA THR A 165 13.65 -3.51 19.55
C THR A 165 12.92 -2.50 18.68
N MET A 166 13.62 -1.96 17.69
CA MET A 166 13.06 -1.07 16.68
C MET A 166 13.15 -1.73 15.32
N THR A 167 12.04 -1.86 14.65
CA THR A 167 11.94 -2.36 13.26
C THR A 167 11.18 -1.38 12.41
N GLY A 168 11.51 -1.32 11.14
CA GLY A 168 10.76 -0.48 10.23
C GLY A 168 11.20 -0.63 8.78
N PHE A 169 10.42 -0.02 7.94
CA PHE A 169 10.72 0.09 6.51
C PHE A 169 10.13 1.38 5.96
N ASN A 170 10.74 1.86 4.91
CA ASN A 170 10.15 2.86 4.06
C ASN A 170 9.84 2.22 2.71
N GLY A 171 8.76 2.63 2.12
CA GLY A 171 8.31 2.15 0.84
C GLY A 171 7.82 3.30 -0.01
N PRO A 172 7.68 3.05 -1.29
CA PRO A 172 6.98 3.99 -2.14
C PRO A 172 5.53 4.14 -1.66
N LEU A 173 4.98 5.30 -1.89
CA LEU A 173 3.63 5.68 -1.51
C LEU A 173 2.61 4.69 -2.10
N PRO A 174 1.66 4.16 -1.31
CA PRO A 174 0.81 3.08 -1.76
C PRO A 174 -0.30 3.56 -2.71
N ILE A 175 -0.83 2.62 -3.50
CA ILE A 175 -2.15 2.78 -4.10
C ILE A 175 -3.18 2.53 -2.99
N HIS A 176 -3.80 3.59 -2.47
CA HIS A 176 -4.71 3.51 -1.31
C HIS A 176 -6.03 2.82 -1.63
N SER A 177 -6.61 3.15 -2.78
CA SER A 177 -7.85 2.52 -3.19
C SER A 177 -8.05 2.54 -4.70
N VAL A 178 -8.67 1.47 -5.18
CA VAL A 178 -9.14 1.33 -6.55
C VAL A 178 -10.61 0.92 -6.48
N THR A 179 -11.52 1.77 -6.94
CA THR A 179 -12.95 1.50 -6.94
C THR A 179 -13.45 1.42 -8.37
N LEU A 180 -14.11 0.33 -8.73
CA LEU A 180 -14.74 0.12 -10.01
C LEU A 180 -16.26 0.15 -9.83
N ASN A 181 -16.95 0.89 -10.72
CA ASN A 181 -18.40 0.92 -10.86
C ASN A 181 -18.78 0.45 -12.24
N GLY A 182 -19.95 -0.15 -12.36
CA GLY A 182 -20.43 -0.62 -13.65
C GLY A 182 -21.95 -0.52 -13.77
N THR A 183 -22.41 -0.19 -14.97
CA THR A 183 -23.83 -0.17 -15.33
C THR A 183 -24.07 -0.86 -16.67
N THR A 184 -25.29 -1.36 -16.87
CA THR A 184 -25.72 -1.95 -18.14
C THR A 184 -26.80 -1.07 -18.73
N ASP A 185 -26.57 -0.61 -19.96
CA ASP A 185 -27.60 0.05 -20.79
C ASP A 185 -27.82 -0.79 -22.05
N LYS A 186 -28.98 -1.43 -22.17
CA LYS A 186 -29.30 -2.42 -23.17
C LYS A 186 -28.25 -3.54 -23.20
N ASN A 187 -27.44 -3.60 -24.26
CA ASN A 187 -26.37 -4.58 -24.42
C ASN A 187 -24.97 -3.99 -24.15
N LYS A 188 -24.90 -2.73 -23.73
CA LYS A 188 -23.65 -2.03 -23.48
C LYS A 188 -23.33 -2.02 -22.00
N HIS A 189 -22.15 -2.51 -21.64
CA HIS A 189 -21.59 -2.36 -20.30
C HIS A 189 -20.75 -1.09 -20.24
N ALA A 190 -21.03 -0.23 -19.28
CA ALA A 190 -20.26 0.97 -19.00
C ALA A 190 -19.58 0.80 -17.65
N LEU A 191 -18.26 0.91 -17.63
CA LEU A 191 -17.41 0.83 -16.47
C LEU A 191 -16.81 2.20 -16.19
N SER A 192 -16.75 2.59 -14.94
CA SER A 192 -16.06 3.80 -14.49
C SER A 192 -15.32 3.52 -13.19
N TRP A 193 -14.20 4.22 -12.95
CA TRP A 193 -13.38 3.94 -11.78
C TRP A 193 -12.75 5.19 -11.19
N ASN A 194 -12.43 5.07 -9.92
CA ASN A 194 -11.63 6.02 -9.18
C ASN A 194 -10.42 5.33 -8.58
N ILE A 195 -9.27 5.99 -8.64
CA ILE A 195 -8.01 5.53 -8.08
C ILE A 195 -7.51 6.64 -7.16
N VAL A 196 -7.24 6.28 -5.91
CA VAL A 196 -6.56 7.13 -4.95
C VAL A 196 -5.19 6.54 -4.72
N ALA A 197 -4.17 7.25 -5.14
CA ALA A 197 -2.78 6.83 -5.04
C ALA A 197 -1.90 8.08 -4.85
N ASP A 198 -0.85 7.92 -4.07
CA ASP A 198 0.15 8.97 -3.87
C ASP A 198 1.21 8.96 -4.98
N GLU A 199 1.25 7.88 -5.76
CA GLU A 199 2.16 7.72 -6.89
C GLU A 199 1.46 7.83 -8.25
N PRO A 200 2.20 8.26 -9.29
CA PRO A 200 1.71 8.19 -10.66
C PRO A 200 1.39 6.75 -11.08
N ILE A 201 0.28 6.59 -11.79
CA ILE A 201 -0.15 5.30 -12.33
C ILE A 201 0.51 5.06 -13.69
N LYS A 202 1.24 3.95 -13.80
CA LYS A 202 1.91 3.48 -15.01
C LYS A 202 0.94 2.85 -15.99
N SER A 203 0.02 2.03 -15.49
CA SER A 203 -0.96 1.34 -16.35
C SER A 203 -2.23 1.00 -15.60
N GLN A 204 -3.32 0.94 -16.38
CA GLN A 204 -4.64 0.52 -15.93
C GLN A 204 -5.15 -0.55 -16.89
N VAL A 205 -5.58 -1.70 -16.38
CA VAL A 205 -6.08 -2.82 -17.18
C VAL A 205 -7.45 -3.24 -16.65
N VAL A 206 -8.49 -3.10 -17.45
CA VAL A 206 -9.77 -3.73 -17.16
C VAL A 206 -9.65 -5.21 -17.49
N GLU A 207 -9.92 -6.06 -16.52
CA GLU A 207 -9.95 -7.50 -16.67
C GLU A 207 -11.37 -8.02 -16.60
N ILE A 208 -11.66 -9.09 -17.35
CA ILE A 208 -12.96 -9.76 -17.42
C ILE A 208 -12.83 -11.22 -17.01
N SER A 209 -13.86 -11.73 -16.34
CA SER A 209 -14.01 -13.15 -16.03
C SER A 209 -15.44 -13.62 -16.35
N TYR A 210 -15.58 -14.89 -16.70
CA TYR A 210 -16.87 -15.57 -16.96
C TYR A 210 -17.29 -16.47 -15.80
N ASP A 211 -16.38 -16.78 -14.90
CA ASP A 211 -16.60 -17.67 -13.75
C ASP A 211 -16.39 -16.95 -12.40
N GLY A 212 -15.91 -15.68 -12.43
CA GLY A 212 -15.57 -14.90 -11.24
C GLY A 212 -14.24 -15.29 -10.58
N ILE A 213 -13.52 -16.25 -11.15
CA ILE A 213 -12.27 -16.83 -10.61
C ILE A 213 -11.07 -16.48 -11.50
N ILE A 214 -11.16 -16.79 -12.79
CA ILE A 214 -10.08 -16.57 -13.75
C ILE A 214 -10.33 -15.28 -14.52
N PHE A 215 -9.50 -14.28 -14.28
CA PHE A 215 -9.57 -12.98 -14.93
C PHE A 215 -8.56 -12.88 -16.08
N LYS A 216 -9.01 -12.38 -17.23
CA LYS A 216 -8.17 -12.13 -18.42
C LYS A 216 -8.22 -10.64 -18.77
N PRO A 217 -7.12 -10.04 -19.27
CA PRO A 217 -7.13 -8.66 -19.74
C PRO A 217 -8.18 -8.44 -20.83
N LEU A 218 -9.02 -7.40 -20.65
CA LEU A 218 -10.00 -6.98 -21.65
C LEU A 218 -9.50 -5.77 -22.42
N SER A 219 -8.99 -4.76 -21.72
CA SER A 219 -8.45 -3.54 -22.35
C SER A 219 -7.49 -2.82 -21.40
N SER A 220 -6.47 -2.18 -21.96
CA SER A 220 -5.47 -1.40 -21.23
C SER A 220 -5.64 0.10 -21.51
N PHE A 221 -5.39 0.92 -20.52
CA PHE A 221 -5.60 2.37 -20.55
C PHE A 221 -4.42 3.13 -19.93
N ASN A 222 -4.28 4.37 -20.34
CA ASN A 222 -3.35 5.32 -19.72
C ASN A 222 -3.91 5.87 -18.39
N SER A 223 -3.09 6.59 -17.64
CA SER A 223 -3.45 7.11 -16.30
C SER A 223 -4.62 8.12 -16.31
N SER A 224 -4.88 8.80 -17.43
CA SER A 224 -5.94 9.81 -17.54
C SER A 224 -7.34 9.21 -17.77
N THR A 225 -7.43 7.97 -18.24
CA THR A 225 -8.70 7.31 -18.53
C THR A 225 -9.39 6.92 -17.23
N LYS A 226 -10.69 7.24 -17.10
CA LYS A 226 -11.52 6.93 -15.92
C LYS A 226 -12.79 6.16 -16.24
N ALA A 227 -13.02 5.85 -17.52
CA ALA A 227 -14.20 5.09 -17.94
C ALA A 227 -13.91 4.29 -19.21
N PHE A 228 -14.65 3.20 -19.36
CA PHE A 228 -14.60 2.33 -20.52
C PHE A 228 -15.97 1.73 -20.75
N SER A 229 -16.37 1.55 -22.00
CA SER A 229 -17.60 0.85 -22.32
C SER A 229 -17.46 0.00 -23.57
N TYR A 230 -18.16 -1.14 -23.56
CA TYR A 230 -18.20 -2.05 -24.70
C TYR A 230 -19.47 -2.89 -24.71
N ILE A 231 -19.71 -3.61 -25.77
CA ILE A 231 -20.83 -4.54 -25.89
C ILE A 231 -20.26 -5.95 -25.71
N PRO A 232 -20.63 -6.68 -24.63
CA PRO A 232 -20.20 -8.06 -24.45
C PRO A 232 -20.84 -8.98 -25.49
N TYR A 233 -20.04 -9.95 -25.89
CA TYR A 233 -20.47 -10.93 -26.91
C TYR A 233 -21.36 -12.03 -26.33
N ASN A 234 -21.02 -12.54 -25.14
CA ASN A 234 -21.72 -13.68 -24.52
C ASN A 234 -22.88 -13.23 -23.63
N ASN A 235 -23.91 -14.11 -23.57
CA ASN A 235 -24.97 -14.00 -22.56
C ASN A 235 -24.46 -14.53 -21.20
N GLY A 236 -24.96 -13.96 -20.10
CA GLY A 236 -24.67 -14.45 -18.74
C GLY A 236 -24.11 -13.39 -17.83
N MET A 237 -23.61 -13.83 -16.71
CA MET A 237 -22.96 -12.97 -15.73
C MET A 237 -21.49 -12.77 -16.09
N LEU A 238 -21.06 -11.53 -16.16
CA LEU A 238 -19.70 -11.14 -16.46
C LEU A 238 -19.13 -10.39 -15.26
N TYR A 239 -17.93 -10.73 -14.88
CA TYR A 239 -17.23 -10.19 -13.73
C TYR A 239 -16.09 -9.31 -14.20
N TYR A 240 -16.01 -8.11 -13.69
CA TYR A 240 -14.99 -7.11 -14.06
C TYR A 240 -14.20 -6.70 -12.85
N ARG A 241 -12.90 -6.49 -13.01
CA ARG A 241 -12.06 -5.79 -12.06
C ARG A 241 -11.07 -4.90 -12.81
N LEU A 242 -10.59 -3.87 -12.12
CA LEU A 242 -9.51 -3.02 -12.62
C LEU A 242 -8.20 -3.43 -11.94
N LYS A 243 -7.19 -3.75 -12.73
CA LYS A 243 -5.81 -3.91 -12.28
C LYS A 243 -5.08 -2.61 -12.53
N VAL A 244 -4.45 -2.05 -11.51
CA VAL A 244 -3.69 -0.79 -11.57
C VAL A 244 -2.25 -1.09 -11.20
N THR A 245 -1.29 -0.55 -11.96
CA THR A 245 0.13 -0.68 -11.66
C THR A 245 0.74 0.72 -11.59
N SER A 246 1.46 1.02 -10.51
CA SER A 246 2.18 2.28 -10.30
C SER A 246 3.49 2.32 -11.08
N VAL A 247 4.13 3.48 -11.13
CA VAL A 247 5.44 3.67 -11.80
C VAL A 247 6.57 2.85 -11.17
N ILE A 248 6.40 2.39 -9.94
CA ILE A 248 7.34 1.52 -9.22
C ILE A 248 6.91 0.05 -9.19
N ASP A 249 6.02 -0.32 -10.12
CA ASP A 249 5.52 -1.67 -10.34
C ASP A 249 4.68 -2.27 -9.19
N GLN A 250 4.18 -1.45 -8.26
CA GLN A 250 3.14 -1.88 -7.31
C GLN A 250 1.82 -2.15 -8.03
N THR A 251 1.14 -3.22 -7.64
CA THR A 251 -0.12 -3.62 -8.26
C THR A 251 -1.25 -3.65 -7.23
N ALA A 252 -2.37 -3.01 -7.56
CA ALA A 252 -3.61 -3.09 -6.79
C ALA A 252 -4.79 -3.46 -7.69
N PHE A 253 -5.82 -4.05 -7.09
CA PHE A 253 -7.06 -4.44 -7.78
C PHE A 253 -8.26 -3.72 -7.16
N SER A 254 -9.25 -3.43 -8.00
CA SER A 254 -10.55 -2.92 -7.53
C SER A 254 -11.41 -4.01 -6.91
N ASN A 255 -12.55 -3.60 -6.36
CA ASN A 255 -13.70 -4.49 -6.17
C ASN A 255 -14.11 -5.13 -7.50
N ILE A 256 -14.78 -6.28 -7.42
CA ILE A 256 -15.37 -6.95 -8.58
C ILE A 256 -16.77 -6.38 -8.84
N VAL A 257 -17.02 -5.99 -10.08
CA VAL A 257 -18.33 -5.57 -10.58
C VAL A 257 -18.92 -6.70 -11.40
N VAL A 258 -20.18 -7.05 -11.12
CA VAL A 258 -20.89 -8.13 -11.84
C VAL A 258 -22.01 -7.51 -12.66
N LEU A 259 -21.96 -7.71 -13.97
CA LEU A 259 -22.97 -7.22 -14.90
C LEU A 259 -23.57 -8.37 -15.72
N LYS A 260 -24.88 -8.33 -15.94
CA LYS A 260 -25.55 -9.30 -16.78
C LYS A 260 -25.51 -8.86 -18.23
N ALA A 261 -24.88 -9.65 -19.06
CA ALA A 261 -24.96 -9.49 -20.52
C ALA A 261 -26.26 -10.11 -21.04
N SER A 262 -27.05 -9.33 -21.76
CA SER A 262 -28.37 -9.73 -22.33
C SER A 262 -28.38 -9.71 -23.84
N GLY A 263 -27.22 -9.71 -24.50
CA GLY A 263 -27.10 -9.67 -25.94
C GLY A 263 -27.16 -11.07 -26.57
N LYS A 264 -28.17 -11.36 -27.35
CA LYS A 264 -28.07 -12.38 -28.40
C LYS A 264 -27.27 -11.80 -29.57
N THR A 265 -25.99 -12.14 -29.64
CA THR A 265 -25.27 -12.04 -30.92
C THR A 265 -24.69 -13.42 -31.19
N ASP A 266 -25.09 -14.04 -32.29
CA ASP A 266 -24.44 -15.23 -32.84
C ASP A 266 -23.03 -14.89 -33.40
N LYS A 267 -22.38 -13.84 -32.86
CA LYS A 267 -21.12 -13.30 -33.35
C LYS A 267 -19.99 -13.64 -32.42
N LEU A 268 -18.96 -14.25 -32.95
CA LEU A 268 -17.75 -14.66 -32.27
C LEU A 268 -16.85 -13.48 -31.84
N PHE A 269 -16.98 -12.35 -32.53
CA PHE A 269 -16.18 -11.16 -32.33
C PHE A 269 -17.10 -9.92 -32.30
N ALA A 270 -16.84 -9.01 -31.36
CA ALA A 270 -17.43 -7.68 -31.37
C ALA A 270 -16.55 -6.76 -32.23
N VAL A 271 -17.12 -6.22 -33.32
CA VAL A 271 -16.37 -5.45 -34.32
C VAL A 271 -17.02 -4.09 -34.55
N SER A 272 -16.20 -3.03 -34.64
CA SER A 272 -16.66 -1.71 -35.08
C SER A 272 -16.89 -1.74 -36.59
N THR A 273 -18.12 -1.45 -37.01
CA THR A 273 -18.54 -1.54 -38.45
C THR A 273 -18.54 -0.20 -39.18
N LEU A 274 -18.48 0.92 -38.43
CA LEU A 274 -18.34 2.27 -38.96
C LEU A 274 -17.04 2.88 -38.40
N VAL A 275 -16.07 3.17 -39.25
CA VAL A 275 -14.71 3.52 -38.82
C VAL A 275 -14.11 4.66 -39.68
N GLN A 276 -13.16 5.39 -39.10
CA GLN A 276 -12.36 6.40 -39.80
C GLN A 276 -10.90 5.96 -39.96
N HIS A 277 -10.26 5.55 -38.89
CA HIS A 277 -8.83 5.29 -38.83
C HIS A 277 -8.47 3.84 -38.53
N GLU A 278 -9.28 3.16 -37.72
CA GLU A 278 -9.01 1.81 -37.26
C GLU A 278 -10.30 1.00 -37.06
N ILE A 279 -10.23 -0.29 -37.34
CA ILE A 279 -11.29 -1.26 -37.01
C ILE A 279 -10.92 -1.85 -35.63
N THR A 280 -11.79 -1.76 -34.66
CA THR A 280 -11.64 -2.42 -33.38
C THR A 280 -12.31 -3.79 -33.41
N VAL A 281 -11.58 -4.80 -32.92
CA VAL A 281 -12.05 -6.18 -32.77
C VAL A 281 -11.82 -6.62 -31.34
N ASN A 282 -12.89 -6.96 -30.63
CA ASN A 282 -12.78 -7.57 -29.31
C ASN A 282 -12.98 -9.08 -29.42
N ALA A 283 -11.97 -9.86 -29.02
CA ALA A 283 -11.89 -11.30 -29.18
C ALA A 283 -11.63 -12.02 -27.84
N PHE A 284 -12.19 -13.22 -27.67
CA PHE A 284 -12.00 -14.06 -26.48
C PHE A 284 -10.75 -14.95 -26.55
N ASP A 285 -10.29 -15.22 -27.77
CA ASP A 285 -9.11 -16.02 -28.04
C ASP A 285 -8.28 -15.41 -29.18
N ASN A 286 -7.11 -15.96 -29.39
CA ASN A 286 -6.29 -15.61 -30.53
C ASN A 286 -7.05 -15.93 -31.83
N PHE A 287 -6.94 -15.04 -32.81
CA PHE A 287 -7.65 -15.17 -34.06
C PHE A 287 -6.80 -14.72 -35.24
N GLN A 288 -7.21 -15.11 -36.42
CA GLN A 288 -6.68 -14.60 -37.67
C GLN A 288 -7.71 -13.70 -38.33
N TYR A 289 -7.29 -12.72 -39.09
CA TYR A 289 -8.18 -11.88 -39.86
C TYR A 289 -7.73 -11.68 -41.28
N ARG A 290 -8.72 -11.45 -42.17
CA ARG A 290 -8.53 -11.09 -43.56
C ARG A 290 -9.46 -9.93 -43.88
N LEU A 291 -8.91 -8.79 -44.33
CA LEU A 291 -9.63 -7.62 -44.77
C LEU A 291 -9.55 -7.53 -46.28
N SER A 292 -10.69 -7.43 -46.95
CA SER A 292 -10.78 -7.27 -48.40
C SER A 292 -11.61 -6.03 -48.74
N ASP A 293 -11.39 -5.43 -49.92
CA ASP A 293 -12.26 -4.39 -50.44
C ASP A 293 -13.56 -4.99 -51.03
N ALA A 294 -14.47 -4.13 -51.50
CA ALA A 294 -15.76 -4.53 -52.09
C ALA A 294 -15.62 -5.45 -53.32
N ASN A 295 -14.48 -5.41 -54.00
CA ASN A 295 -14.19 -6.24 -55.18
C ASN A 295 -13.50 -7.57 -54.81
N GLY A 296 -13.32 -7.85 -53.51
CA GLY A 296 -12.69 -9.06 -53.01
C GLY A 296 -11.15 -9.02 -53.02
N ARG A 297 -10.52 -7.87 -53.37
CA ARG A 297 -9.07 -7.72 -53.33
C ARG A 297 -8.60 -7.67 -51.89
N LEU A 298 -7.61 -8.49 -51.55
CA LEU A 298 -7.00 -8.54 -50.21
C LEU A 298 -6.30 -7.21 -49.90
N ILE A 299 -6.67 -6.61 -48.79
CA ILE A 299 -6.14 -5.33 -48.28
C ILE A 299 -5.18 -5.55 -47.08
N ALA A 300 -5.53 -6.48 -46.18
CA ALA A 300 -4.70 -6.83 -45.05
C ALA A 300 -5.01 -8.25 -44.57
N ILE A 301 -4.00 -8.90 -44.00
CA ILE A 301 -4.11 -10.16 -43.29
C ILE A 301 -3.26 -10.05 -42.02
N GLY A 302 -3.67 -10.67 -40.94
CA GLY A 302 -2.91 -10.66 -39.71
C GLY A 302 -3.51 -11.56 -38.63
N ASN A 303 -2.87 -11.53 -37.47
CA ASN A 303 -3.31 -12.24 -36.29
C ASN A 303 -3.74 -11.21 -35.23
N GLY A 304 -4.71 -11.57 -34.44
CA GLY A 304 -5.10 -10.85 -33.23
C GLY A 304 -4.98 -11.76 -32.01
N THR A 305 -4.95 -11.12 -30.84
CA THR A 305 -4.87 -11.79 -29.54
C THR A 305 -6.17 -11.62 -28.78
N THR A 306 -6.32 -12.36 -27.68
CA THR A 306 -7.42 -12.15 -26.72
C THR A 306 -7.50 -10.68 -26.29
N GLY A 307 -8.73 -10.13 -26.19
CA GLY A 307 -9.00 -8.75 -25.82
C GLY A 307 -9.22 -7.83 -27.02
N MET A 308 -8.98 -6.54 -26.84
CA MET A 308 -9.23 -5.52 -27.86
C MET A 308 -8.04 -5.39 -28.80
N ASN A 309 -8.31 -5.63 -30.08
CA ASN A 309 -7.35 -5.50 -31.18
C ASN A 309 -7.74 -4.33 -32.07
N ARG A 310 -6.75 -3.71 -32.72
CA ARG A 310 -6.92 -2.57 -33.63
C ARG A 310 -6.27 -2.88 -34.96
N ILE A 311 -7.06 -2.82 -36.03
CA ILE A 311 -6.60 -3.00 -37.40
C ILE A 311 -6.55 -1.61 -38.05
N ASN A 312 -5.37 -1.13 -38.37
CA ASN A 312 -5.17 0.19 -38.93
C ASN A 312 -5.66 0.22 -40.41
N VAL A 313 -6.54 1.17 -40.68
CA VAL A 313 -7.09 1.43 -42.04
C VAL A 313 -6.93 2.90 -42.44
N ASN A 314 -6.12 3.68 -41.71
CA ASN A 314 -5.96 5.13 -41.89
C ASN A 314 -5.61 5.49 -43.34
N ASN A 315 -4.69 4.75 -43.97
CA ASN A 315 -4.20 5.01 -45.34
C ASN A 315 -5.01 4.27 -46.41
N LYS A 316 -6.22 3.80 -46.12
CA LYS A 316 -7.08 3.15 -47.09
C LYS A 316 -8.17 4.11 -47.52
N PRO A 317 -8.66 4.02 -48.78
CA PRO A 317 -9.77 4.85 -49.26
C PRO A 317 -11.05 4.65 -48.44
N GLY A 318 -11.90 5.68 -48.40
CA GLY A 318 -13.27 5.52 -47.88
C GLY A 318 -14.05 4.51 -48.73
N GLY A 319 -14.91 3.74 -48.09
CA GLY A 319 -15.71 2.74 -48.80
C GLY A 319 -16.06 1.50 -47.99
N LEU A 320 -16.59 0.49 -48.66
CA LEU A 320 -17.00 -0.80 -48.10
C LEU A 320 -15.81 -1.77 -48.09
N TYR A 321 -15.57 -2.37 -46.93
CA TYR A 321 -14.62 -3.47 -46.74
C TYR A 321 -15.32 -4.67 -46.12
N ILE A 322 -14.80 -5.87 -46.37
CA ILE A 322 -15.25 -7.14 -45.81
C ILE A 322 -14.14 -7.64 -44.88
N LEU A 323 -14.42 -7.71 -43.58
CA LEU A 323 -13.56 -8.28 -42.60
C LEU A 323 -13.99 -9.71 -42.26
N GLN A 324 -13.11 -10.66 -42.47
CA GLN A 324 -13.29 -12.05 -42.07
C GLN A 324 -12.37 -12.35 -40.89
N LEU A 325 -12.95 -12.97 -39.86
CA LEU A 325 -12.28 -13.33 -38.63
C LEU A 325 -12.40 -14.84 -38.44
N PHE A 326 -11.32 -15.46 -38.03
CA PHE A 326 -11.22 -16.93 -37.90
C PHE A 326 -10.65 -17.27 -36.52
N ASN A 327 -11.34 -18.17 -35.82
CA ASN A 327 -10.87 -18.74 -34.56
C ASN A 327 -11.16 -20.26 -34.59
N ASN A 328 -10.11 -21.08 -34.40
CA ASN A 328 -10.14 -22.56 -34.37
C ASN A 328 -10.97 -23.27 -35.43
N ASN A 329 -12.27 -23.28 -35.43
CA ASN A 329 -13.15 -23.87 -36.44
C ASN A 329 -14.32 -22.95 -36.82
N GLU A 330 -14.31 -21.73 -36.33
CA GLU A 330 -15.41 -20.81 -36.49
C GLU A 330 -14.99 -19.59 -37.32
N ARG A 331 -15.93 -19.06 -38.10
CA ARG A 331 -15.71 -17.92 -38.98
C ARG A 331 -16.81 -16.89 -38.79
N GLN A 332 -16.42 -15.62 -38.65
CA GLN A 332 -17.32 -14.48 -38.68
C GLN A 332 -16.94 -13.52 -39.81
N THR A 333 -17.93 -12.98 -40.49
CA THR A 333 -17.73 -12.00 -41.56
C THR A 333 -18.51 -10.73 -41.24
N GLU A 334 -17.82 -9.59 -41.30
CA GLU A 334 -18.39 -8.27 -41.00
C GLU A 334 -18.20 -7.33 -42.20
N ARG A 335 -19.19 -6.46 -42.40
CA ARG A 335 -19.12 -5.35 -43.36
C ARG A 335 -18.65 -4.11 -42.63
N ILE A 336 -17.56 -3.53 -43.09
CA ILE A 336 -16.94 -2.33 -42.48
C ILE A 336 -17.13 -1.17 -43.45
N ILE A 337 -17.71 -0.09 -42.97
CA ILE A 337 -17.84 1.16 -43.72
C ILE A 337 -16.78 2.12 -43.20
N LYS A 338 -15.81 2.44 -44.07
CA LYS A 338 -14.80 3.47 -43.76
C LYS A 338 -15.28 4.82 -44.30
N GLN A 339 -15.37 5.81 -43.45
CA GLN A 339 -15.61 7.21 -43.74
C GLN A 339 -14.34 7.96 -44.07
#